data_38c65f94b8d03cc347384da70033427d
#
_entry.id   38c65f94b8d03cc347384da70033427d
#
_cell.length_a   1.000
_cell.length_b   1.000
_cell.length_c   1.000
_cell.angle_alpha   90.00
_cell.angle_beta   90.00
_cell.angle_gamma   90.00
#
_symmetry.space_group_name_H-M   'P 1'
#
loop_
_entity.id
_entity.type
_entity.pdbx_description
1 polymer ?
#
loop_
_entity_poly.entity_id
_entity_poly.type
_entity_poly.pdbx_seq_one_letter_code
_entity_poly.pdbx_strand_id
1 'polypeptide(L)'
;PKALSEIVKDMTADQGLIPTFFNEKGTLYFQISDSILGRDLLMVSRYVQIPANFNAYSNAGSKTSEQLVHFVKKGNKIQLIQKSYSNVAEQTDPIYLSVVQNNFDPILASFEIENSEQGYLIEVTDYFMNDSPGFNVVPSRLKTQYKMGGVDKKRSAIDRVASFPINTEITHTLTYSASKAPRGNNAETLSFQVNHSIIELPRDPMPVRYEDKRVGWFSLGKINYSSQALKSDAYRLARRWRLEPSDMEAYKRGELVPPVKPIVYYLDPATPLKWRPYFRKGIEDWNSAFEKAGFKNAIIAKDAPTPEEDPDFSPEDARFSMVRYVASTTRNATGPSVSDPRTGEIIESDIIWYHN
;
A
#
# COMPACT_ATOMS: atom_id res chain seq x y z
N PRO A 1 27.38 -10.55 19.66
CA PRO A 1 26.37 -9.58 19.23
C PRO A 1 26.21 -8.51 20.32
N LYS A 2 26.04 -7.25 19.94
CA LYS A 2 25.71 -6.18 20.88
C LYS A 2 24.29 -6.39 21.42
N ALA A 3 24.03 -5.99 22.65
CA ALA A 3 22.67 -6.02 23.20
C ALA A 3 21.73 -5.10 22.38
N LEU A 4 20.46 -5.45 22.26
CA LEU A 4 19.48 -4.64 21.55
C LEU A 4 19.49 -3.19 22.06
N SER A 5 19.47 -3.00 23.39
CA SER A 5 19.49 -1.69 24.04
C SER A 5 20.72 -0.83 23.69
N GLU A 6 21.86 -1.45 23.36
CA GLU A 6 23.06 -0.73 22.93
C GLU A 6 22.96 -0.26 21.47
N ILE A 7 22.35 -1.09 20.59
CA ILE A 7 22.21 -0.77 19.17
C ILE A 7 21.22 0.40 18.98
N VAL A 8 20.11 0.38 19.71
CA VAL A 8 19.01 1.36 19.54
C VAL A 8 19.03 2.49 20.56
N LYS A 9 20.11 2.65 21.32
CA LYS A 9 20.21 3.58 22.48
C LYS A 9 19.80 5.03 22.16
N ASP A 10 20.21 5.53 21.00
CA ASP A 10 19.99 6.93 20.59
C ASP A 10 18.97 7.01 19.44
N MET A 11 17.98 6.13 19.44
CA MET A 11 16.97 6.04 18.40
C MET A 11 15.56 6.28 18.95
N THR A 12 14.72 6.90 18.15
CA THR A 12 13.30 6.98 18.41
C THR A 12 12.65 5.66 18.01
N ALA A 13 12.00 5.01 18.96
CA ALA A 13 11.24 3.79 18.74
C ALA A 13 9.78 4.13 18.41
N ASP A 14 9.21 3.45 17.41
CA ASP A 14 7.80 3.51 17.12
C ASP A 14 7.23 2.08 17.02
N GLN A 15 6.13 1.84 17.74
CA GLN A 15 5.54 0.52 17.90
C GLN A 15 4.31 0.37 17.00
N GLY A 16 4.21 -0.72 16.29
CA GLY A 16 3.10 -1.00 15.37
C GLY A 16 3.25 -2.35 14.70
N LEU A 17 2.83 -2.45 13.44
CA LEU A 17 2.91 -3.70 12.67
C LEU A 17 4.35 -4.23 12.63
N ILE A 18 5.29 -3.38 12.24
CA ILE A 18 6.73 -3.64 12.33
C ILE A 18 7.31 -2.56 13.25
N PRO A 19 7.77 -2.90 14.46
CA PRO A 19 8.45 -1.94 15.29
C PRO A 19 9.68 -1.38 14.58
N THR A 20 9.85 -0.07 14.64
CA THR A 20 10.93 0.66 13.98
C THR A 20 11.79 1.42 14.99
N PHE A 21 13.06 1.59 14.65
CA PHE A 21 13.97 2.46 15.37
C PHE A 21 14.67 3.37 14.36
N PHE A 22 14.48 4.67 14.54
CA PHE A 22 14.97 5.68 13.60
C PHE A 22 15.69 6.81 14.35
N ASN A 23 16.80 7.33 13.79
CA ASN A 23 17.56 8.41 14.40
C ASN A 23 17.79 9.59 13.45
N GLU A 24 18.22 10.71 14.00
CA GLU A 24 18.51 11.95 13.25
C GLU A 24 19.64 11.78 12.21
N LYS A 25 20.45 10.75 12.31
CA LYS A 25 21.49 10.44 11.31
C LYS A 25 20.94 9.72 10.09
N GLY A 26 19.64 9.39 10.10
CA GLY A 26 18.96 8.69 9.02
C GLY A 26 19.11 7.16 9.07
N THR A 27 19.61 6.59 10.17
CA THR A 27 19.69 5.13 10.33
C THR A 27 18.33 4.56 10.72
N LEU A 28 17.88 3.53 10.02
CA LEU A 28 16.59 2.89 10.22
C LEU A 28 16.75 1.38 10.44
N TYR A 29 16.19 0.90 11.54
CA TYR A 29 16.05 -0.53 11.82
C TYR A 29 14.59 -0.95 11.83
N PHE A 30 14.34 -2.17 11.37
CA PHE A 30 13.10 -2.90 11.57
C PHE A 30 13.32 -4.03 12.56
N GLN A 31 12.34 -4.26 13.42
CA GLN A 31 12.29 -5.43 14.30
C GLN A 31 11.25 -6.41 13.78
N ILE A 32 11.71 -7.46 13.12
CA ILE A 32 10.84 -8.47 12.52
C ILE A 32 10.52 -9.54 13.57
N SER A 33 9.27 -9.60 14.00
CA SER A 33 8.80 -10.64 14.92
C SER A 33 8.54 -11.96 14.19
N ASP A 34 8.52 -13.07 14.93
CA ASP A 34 8.14 -14.38 14.38
C ASP A 34 6.72 -14.37 13.79
N SER A 35 5.84 -13.49 14.31
CA SER A 35 4.47 -13.36 13.78
C SER A 35 4.40 -12.66 12.42
N ILE A 36 5.45 -11.96 12.01
CA ILE A 36 5.57 -11.28 10.70
C ILE A 36 6.29 -12.18 9.69
N LEU A 37 7.18 -13.07 10.14
CA LEU A 37 7.88 -13.96 9.23
C LEU A 37 6.92 -14.83 8.41
N GLY A 38 7.15 -14.87 7.09
CA GLY A 38 6.35 -15.63 6.14
C GLY A 38 4.94 -15.11 5.91
N ARG A 39 4.55 -14.00 6.56
CA ARG A 39 3.25 -13.37 6.31
C ARG A 39 3.24 -12.55 5.04
N ASP A 40 2.12 -12.61 4.35
CA ASP A 40 1.87 -11.74 3.22
C ASP A 40 1.58 -10.32 3.71
N LEU A 41 2.42 -9.40 3.28
CA LEU A 41 2.29 -7.96 3.50
C LEU A 41 2.16 -7.28 2.15
N LEU A 42 1.33 -6.25 2.06
CA LEU A 42 1.19 -5.48 0.84
C LEU A 42 2.06 -4.24 0.92
N MET A 43 3.07 -4.12 0.05
CA MET A 43 3.90 -2.93 -0.05
C MET A 43 3.40 -2.05 -1.17
N VAL A 44 2.95 -0.85 -0.83
CA VAL A 44 2.43 0.15 -1.76
C VAL A 44 3.32 1.38 -1.71
N SER A 45 3.82 1.82 -2.86
CA SER A 45 4.64 3.03 -2.97
C SER A 45 3.86 4.12 -3.69
N ARG A 46 3.90 5.35 -3.17
CA ARG A 46 3.20 6.52 -3.72
C ARG A 46 4.07 7.75 -3.69
N TYR A 47 3.91 8.60 -4.69
CA TYR A 47 4.51 9.93 -4.63
C TYR A 47 3.84 10.79 -3.54
N VAL A 48 4.66 11.41 -2.71
CA VAL A 48 4.27 12.50 -1.79
C VAL A 48 4.50 13.84 -2.47
N GLN A 49 5.69 14.01 -3.07
CA GLN A 49 6.04 15.18 -3.87
C GLN A 49 6.77 14.74 -5.15
N ILE A 50 6.52 15.46 -6.25
CA ILE A 50 7.14 15.19 -7.54
C ILE A 50 7.73 16.49 -8.12
N PRO A 51 8.76 16.41 -8.97
CA PRO A 51 9.29 17.57 -9.68
C PRO A 51 8.24 18.23 -10.59
N ALA A 52 8.28 19.54 -10.67
CA ALA A 52 7.43 20.28 -11.62
C ALA A 52 7.63 19.80 -13.06
N ASN A 53 6.55 19.68 -13.82
CA ASN A 53 6.54 19.26 -15.23
C ASN A 53 7.16 17.86 -15.49
N PHE A 54 7.25 17.01 -14.47
CA PHE A 54 7.86 15.69 -14.61
C PHE A 54 7.09 14.80 -15.57
N ASN A 55 5.79 14.63 -15.38
CA ASN A 55 4.94 13.83 -16.23
C ASN A 55 3.47 14.24 -16.04
N ALA A 56 2.74 14.38 -17.14
CA ALA A 56 1.33 14.79 -17.12
C ALA A 56 0.41 13.83 -16.34
N TYR A 57 0.80 12.56 -16.22
CA TYR A 57 0.00 11.51 -15.58
C TYR A 57 0.49 11.11 -14.19
N SER A 58 1.53 11.78 -13.67
CA SER A 58 2.05 11.53 -12.31
C SER A 58 1.78 12.75 -11.45
N ASN A 59 1.13 12.53 -10.32
CA ASN A 59 0.79 13.55 -9.33
C ASN A 59 1.11 13.03 -7.92
N ALA A 60 1.12 13.91 -6.93
CA ALA A 60 1.12 13.51 -5.54
C ALA A 60 -0.05 12.54 -5.28
N GLY A 61 0.19 11.46 -4.55
CA GLY A 61 -0.75 10.36 -4.32
C GLY A 61 -0.76 9.26 -5.40
N SER A 62 -0.16 9.48 -6.58
CA SER A 62 -0.08 8.43 -7.61
C SER A 62 0.81 7.28 -7.14
N LYS A 63 0.34 6.04 -7.33
CA LYS A 63 1.12 4.84 -7.05
C LYS A 63 2.30 4.70 -8.02
N THR A 64 3.46 4.36 -7.50
CA THR A 64 4.63 3.96 -8.30
C THR A 64 4.74 2.44 -8.39
N SER A 65 4.37 1.73 -7.30
CA SER A 65 4.32 0.27 -7.26
C SER A 65 3.28 -0.22 -6.25
N GLU A 66 2.83 -1.45 -6.44
CA GLU A 66 2.00 -2.20 -5.51
C GLU A 66 2.38 -3.67 -5.66
N GLN A 67 2.83 -4.30 -4.58
CA GLN A 67 3.30 -5.67 -4.62
C GLN A 67 3.14 -6.35 -3.27
N LEU A 68 2.92 -7.65 -3.32
CA LEU A 68 2.93 -8.49 -2.14
C LEU A 68 4.37 -8.83 -1.78
N VAL A 69 4.71 -8.72 -0.50
CA VAL A 69 6.04 -9.05 0.01
C VAL A 69 5.94 -9.87 1.30
N HIS A 70 6.98 -10.62 1.59
CA HIS A 70 7.13 -11.25 2.89
C HIS A 70 8.60 -11.31 3.33
N PHE A 71 8.81 -11.32 4.63
CA PHE A 71 10.12 -11.51 5.24
C PHE A 71 10.36 -13.00 5.49
N VAL A 72 11.52 -13.51 5.06
CA VAL A 72 11.91 -14.92 5.24
C VAL A 72 13.29 -15.00 5.87
N LYS A 73 13.41 -15.77 6.95
CA LYS A 73 14.70 -16.05 7.57
C LYS A 73 15.49 -17.10 6.78
N LYS A 74 16.72 -16.77 6.42
CA LYS A 74 17.69 -17.65 5.74
C LYS A 74 19.04 -17.58 6.46
N GLY A 75 19.32 -18.56 7.32
CA GLY A 75 20.52 -18.54 8.14
C GLY A 75 20.56 -17.31 9.05
N ASN A 76 21.60 -16.48 8.93
CA ASN A 76 21.75 -15.24 9.70
C ASN A 76 21.20 -14.00 8.98
N LYS A 77 20.27 -14.18 8.02
CA LYS A 77 19.71 -13.08 7.24
C LYS A 77 18.20 -13.14 7.23
N ILE A 78 17.60 -11.95 7.08
CA ILE A 78 16.19 -11.79 6.70
C ILE A 78 16.16 -11.34 5.25
N GLN A 79 15.44 -12.06 4.41
CA GLN A 79 15.19 -11.70 3.00
C GLN A 79 13.81 -11.09 2.86
N LEU A 80 13.71 -9.99 2.11
CA LEU A 80 12.46 -9.43 1.61
C LEU A 80 12.21 -10.02 0.23
N ILE A 81 11.12 -10.76 0.08
CA ILE A 81 10.77 -11.49 -1.13
C ILE A 81 9.46 -10.97 -1.67
N GLN A 82 9.40 -10.73 -2.99
CA GLN A 82 8.15 -10.41 -3.68
C GLN A 82 7.36 -11.68 -3.94
N LYS A 83 6.11 -11.73 -3.49
CA LYS A 83 5.20 -12.85 -3.68
C LYS A 83 4.23 -12.59 -4.82
N SER A 84 3.90 -13.62 -5.59
CA SER A 84 2.88 -13.53 -6.63
C SER A 84 1.82 -14.63 -6.46
N TYR A 85 0.55 -14.24 -6.59
CA TYR A 85 -0.60 -15.14 -6.65
C TYR A 85 -1.26 -15.12 -8.04
N SER A 86 -0.52 -14.74 -9.07
CA SER A 86 -1.04 -14.73 -10.44
C SER A 86 -1.17 -16.13 -11.03
N ASN A 87 -0.21 -17.01 -10.74
CA ASN A 87 -0.20 -18.40 -11.13
C ASN A 87 -0.52 -19.27 -9.92
N VAL A 88 -1.61 -20.02 -9.96
CA VAL A 88 -2.10 -20.78 -8.83
C VAL A 88 -2.35 -22.25 -9.21
N ALA A 89 -2.16 -23.13 -8.24
CA ALA A 89 -2.56 -24.53 -8.28
C ALA A 89 -2.92 -24.98 -6.87
N GLU A 90 -3.78 -25.97 -6.75
CA GLU A 90 -4.07 -26.61 -5.48
C GLU A 90 -2.82 -27.34 -4.96
N GLN A 91 -2.49 -27.17 -3.68
CA GLN A 91 -1.28 -27.76 -3.08
C GLN A 91 -1.27 -29.29 -3.13
N THR A 92 -2.45 -29.89 -3.20
CA THR A 92 -2.63 -31.35 -3.30
C THR A 92 -2.43 -31.89 -4.72
N ASP A 93 -2.42 -31.02 -5.72
CA ASP A 93 -2.26 -31.44 -7.11
C ASP A 93 -0.78 -31.60 -7.48
N PRO A 94 -0.39 -32.66 -8.21
CA PRO A 94 1.00 -32.86 -8.65
C PRO A 94 1.57 -31.66 -9.43
N ILE A 95 0.73 -30.94 -10.19
CA ILE A 95 1.13 -29.76 -10.97
C ILE A 95 1.63 -28.60 -10.08
N TYR A 96 1.26 -28.59 -8.79
CA TYR A 96 1.71 -27.57 -7.84
C TYR A 96 3.23 -27.47 -7.78
N LEU A 97 3.94 -28.61 -7.80
CA LEU A 97 5.41 -28.64 -7.81
C LEU A 97 5.98 -27.90 -9.02
N SER A 98 5.39 -28.11 -10.19
CA SER A 98 5.80 -27.44 -11.43
C SER A 98 5.51 -25.93 -11.36
N VAL A 99 4.36 -25.52 -10.79
CA VAL A 99 4.03 -24.09 -10.61
C VAL A 99 5.06 -23.42 -9.70
N VAL A 100 5.42 -24.02 -8.59
CA VAL A 100 6.44 -23.50 -7.65
C VAL A 100 7.81 -23.41 -8.31
N GLN A 101 8.23 -24.43 -9.07
CA GLN A 101 9.54 -24.47 -9.72
C GLN A 101 9.70 -23.42 -10.84
N ASN A 102 8.59 -23.11 -11.53
CA ASN A 102 8.60 -22.17 -12.67
C ASN A 102 8.15 -20.76 -12.31
N ASN A 103 7.84 -20.47 -11.06
CA ASN A 103 7.43 -19.17 -10.56
C ASN A 103 8.23 -18.83 -9.29
N PHE A 104 9.56 -18.82 -9.41
CA PHE A 104 10.43 -18.48 -8.28
C PHE A 104 10.28 -17.00 -7.91
N ASP A 105 9.92 -16.73 -6.68
CA ASP A 105 9.65 -15.39 -6.17
C ASP A 105 10.94 -14.55 -6.10
N PRO A 106 10.98 -13.32 -6.66
CA PRO A 106 12.16 -12.48 -6.65
C PRO A 106 12.57 -12.04 -5.24
N ILE A 107 13.85 -12.10 -4.94
CA ILE A 107 14.42 -11.55 -3.70
C ILE A 107 14.71 -10.06 -3.94
N LEU A 108 13.99 -9.18 -3.23
CA LEU A 108 14.14 -7.73 -3.35
C LEU A 108 15.34 -7.20 -2.56
N ALA A 109 15.56 -7.76 -1.36
CA ALA A 109 16.66 -7.40 -0.48
C ALA A 109 17.03 -8.53 0.48
N SER A 110 18.23 -8.44 1.07
CA SER A 110 18.71 -9.36 2.10
C SER A 110 19.46 -8.56 3.15
N PHE A 111 19.05 -8.71 4.41
CA PHE A 111 19.54 -7.94 5.56
C PHE A 111 20.22 -8.88 6.56
N GLU A 112 21.37 -8.50 7.09
CA GLU A 112 21.98 -9.23 8.20
C GLU A 112 21.16 -9.05 9.48
N ILE A 113 21.10 -10.09 10.31
CA ILE A 113 20.47 -10.01 11.63
C ILE A 113 21.49 -9.43 12.61
N GLU A 114 21.24 -8.21 13.10
CA GLU A 114 22.09 -7.51 14.06
C GLU A 114 21.88 -8.00 15.50
N ASN A 115 20.64 -8.31 15.83
CA ASN A 115 20.22 -8.82 17.14
C ASN A 115 19.01 -9.71 17.02
N SER A 116 18.81 -10.66 17.94
CA SER A 116 17.69 -11.60 17.97
C SER A 116 17.08 -11.81 19.36
N GLU A 117 17.22 -10.83 20.26
CA GLU A 117 16.68 -10.93 21.64
C GLU A 117 15.15 -10.85 21.67
N GLN A 118 14.56 -10.02 20.80
CA GLN A 118 13.11 -9.76 20.74
C GLN A 118 12.59 -9.83 19.29
N GLY A 119 12.81 -10.94 18.61
CA GLY A 119 12.64 -11.05 17.17
C GLY A 119 13.96 -10.74 16.46
N TYR A 120 13.92 -10.30 15.20
CA TYR A 120 15.11 -10.09 14.37
C TYR A 120 15.27 -8.63 14.02
N LEU A 121 16.28 -7.98 14.62
CA LEU A 121 16.63 -6.59 14.29
C LEU A 121 17.47 -6.60 13.02
N ILE A 122 17.04 -5.83 12.03
CA ILE A 122 17.72 -5.67 10.74
C ILE A 122 17.85 -4.18 10.39
N GLU A 123 19.00 -3.77 9.86
CA GLU A 123 19.18 -2.43 9.31
C GLU A 123 18.65 -2.38 7.88
N VAL A 124 17.72 -1.45 7.63
CA VAL A 124 17.07 -1.28 6.31
C VAL A 124 17.37 0.06 5.65
N THR A 125 18.28 0.85 6.24
CA THR A 125 18.66 2.20 5.78
C THR A 125 18.99 2.22 4.29
N ASP A 126 19.94 1.38 3.87
CA ASP A 126 20.41 1.35 2.48
C ASP A 126 19.29 0.98 1.48
N TYR A 127 18.33 0.15 1.88
CA TYR A 127 17.21 -0.21 1.04
C TYR A 127 16.32 1.00 0.73
N PHE A 128 16.04 1.84 1.72
CA PHE A 128 15.24 3.06 1.55
C PHE A 128 16.05 4.27 1.05
N MET A 129 17.37 4.23 1.13
CA MET A 129 18.26 5.28 0.59
C MET A 129 18.65 5.07 -0.88
N ASN A 130 17.96 4.16 -1.58
CA ASN A 130 18.13 3.85 -2.99
C ASN A 130 16.78 3.71 -3.70
N ASP A 131 16.80 3.76 -5.03
CA ASP A 131 15.67 3.33 -5.87
C ASP A 131 15.71 1.79 -5.96
N SER A 132 15.43 1.17 -4.82
CA SER A 132 15.60 -0.26 -4.61
C SER A 132 14.57 -1.09 -5.38
N PRO A 133 14.86 -2.37 -5.63
CA PRO A 133 13.89 -3.27 -6.25
C PRO A 133 12.55 -3.23 -5.54
N GLY A 134 11.48 -3.11 -6.32
CA GLY A 134 10.11 -3.02 -5.80
C GLY A 134 9.56 -1.59 -5.67
N PHE A 135 10.38 -0.54 -5.62
CA PHE A 135 9.88 0.83 -5.48
C PHE A 135 9.39 1.45 -6.78
N ASN A 136 10.15 1.21 -7.87
CA ASN A 136 9.87 1.78 -9.19
C ASN A 136 9.58 3.29 -9.14
N VAL A 137 10.41 4.03 -8.39
CA VAL A 137 10.22 5.47 -8.16
C VAL A 137 10.14 6.23 -9.46
N VAL A 138 11.01 5.92 -10.42
CA VAL A 138 10.95 6.51 -11.76
C VAL A 138 10.90 5.40 -12.80
N PRO A 139 9.86 5.33 -13.63
CA PRO A 139 9.77 4.37 -14.72
C PRO A 139 10.96 4.47 -15.68
N SER A 140 11.48 3.33 -16.13
CA SER A 140 12.70 3.25 -16.97
C SER A 140 12.62 4.15 -18.21
N ARG A 141 11.43 4.27 -18.83
CA ARG A 141 11.20 5.18 -19.97
C ARG A 141 11.53 6.64 -19.62
N LEU A 142 11.11 7.10 -18.42
CA LEU A 142 11.34 8.47 -17.96
C LEU A 142 12.79 8.67 -17.54
N LYS A 143 13.43 7.66 -16.93
CA LYS A 143 14.88 7.68 -16.66
C LYS A 143 15.67 7.92 -17.96
N THR A 144 15.34 7.20 -19.02
CA THR A 144 15.96 7.36 -20.34
C THR A 144 15.66 8.73 -20.95
N GLN A 145 14.40 9.19 -20.89
CA GLN A 145 13.94 10.47 -21.43
C GLN A 145 14.72 11.64 -20.84
N TYR A 146 14.87 11.66 -19.51
CA TYR A 146 15.55 12.74 -18.78
C TYR A 146 17.05 12.50 -18.61
N LYS A 147 17.59 11.43 -19.17
CA LYS A 147 18.99 10.99 -19.01
C LYS A 147 19.40 11.01 -17.54
N MET A 148 18.63 10.31 -16.72
CA MET A 148 18.84 10.25 -15.27
C MET A 148 20.02 9.34 -14.94
N GLY A 149 20.82 9.78 -13.97
CA GLY A 149 21.85 8.97 -13.32
C GLY A 149 21.28 8.15 -12.15
N GLY A 150 22.17 7.60 -11.35
CA GLY A 150 21.82 6.92 -10.10
C GLY A 150 21.36 7.90 -9.00
N VAL A 151 20.91 7.33 -7.88
CA VAL A 151 20.55 8.09 -6.69
C VAL A 151 21.79 8.78 -6.11
N ASP A 152 21.69 10.07 -5.84
CA ASP A 152 22.67 10.84 -5.08
C ASP A 152 22.36 10.72 -3.57
N LYS A 153 23.04 9.80 -2.91
CA LYS A 153 22.84 9.54 -1.47
C LYS A 153 23.11 10.77 -0.58
N LYS A 154 23.96 11.72 -1.02
CA LYS A 154 24.24 12.93 -0.24
C LYS A 154 23.08 13.94 -0.24
N ARG A 155 22.23 13.88 -1.27
CA ARG A 155 21.04 14.71 -1.43
C ARG A 155 19.74 13.92 -1.28
N SER A 156 19.83 12.74 -0.68
CA SER A 156 18.69 11.86 -0.39
C SER A 156 18.61 11.63 1.12
N ALA A 157 17.41 11.39 1.63
CA ALA A 157 17.19 11.17 3.06
C ALA A 157 15.94 10.31 3.30
N ILE A 158 15.93 9.58 4.42
CA ILE A 158 14.68 9.08 5.02
C ILE A 158 14.11 10.26 5.81
N ASP A 159 12.91 10.72 5.42
CA ASP A 159 12.31 11.93 5.96
C ASP A 159 11.44 11.63 7.19
N ARG A 160 10.72 10.51 7.14
CA ARG A 160 9.76 10.12 8.19
C ARG A 160 9.57 8.62 8.24
N VAL A 161 9.39 8.13 9.46
CA VAL A 161 9.02 6.74 9.74
C VAL A 161 7.88 6.76 10.74
N ALA A 162 6.85 5.95 10.52
CA ALA A 162 5.75 5.76 11.45
C ALA A 162 5.24 4.32 11.38
N SER A 163 4.87 3.76 12.52
CA SER A 163 4.32 2.41 12.59
C SER A 163 2.95 2.42 13.26
N PHE A 164 1.94 1.90 12.55
CA PHE A 164 0.55 1.81 12.98
C PHE A 164 0.18 0.34 13.23
N PRO A 165 -0.98 0.06 13.86
CA PRO A 165 -1.35 -1.33 14.18
C PRO A 165 -1.38 -2.31 13.00
N ILE A 166 -1.70 -1.84 11.80
CA ILE A 166 -1.79 -2.70 10.59
C ILE A 166 -0.88 -2.26 9.45
N ASN A 167 -0.10 -1.21 9.61
CA ASN A 167 0.85 -0.75 8.58
C ASN A 167 2.07 -0.05 9.18
N THR A 168 3.14 -0.04 8.41
CA THR A 168 4.37 0.71 8.71
C THR A 168 4.70 1.57 7.50
N GLU A 169 4.96 2.86 7.74
CA GLU A 169 5.12 3.91 6.74
C GLU A 169 6.54 4.44 6.74
N ILE A 170 7.16 4.48 5.58
CA ILE A 170 8.48 5.07 5.39
C ILE A 170 8.39 6.10 4.26
N THR A 171 8.65 7.36 4.59
CA THR A 171 8.76 8.43 3.61
C THR A 171 10.21 8.80 3.41
N HIS A 172 10.66 8.84 2.17
CA HIS A 172 12.01 9.22 1.81
C HIS A 172 12.05 10.18 0.63
N THR A 173 13.09 10.99 0.55
CA THR A 173 13.43 11.82 -0.61
C THR A 173 14.61 11.19 -1.33
N LEU A 174 14.43 10.87 -2.62
CA LEU A 174 15.50 10.44 -3.51
C LEU A 174 15.79 11.52 -4.55
N THR A 175 17.05 11.86 -4.70
CA THR A 175 17.53 12.85 -5.68
C THR A 175 18.41 12.15 -6.73
N TYR A 176 18.19 12.51 -8.00
CA TYR A 176 18.90 11.97 -9.14
C TYR A 176 19.50 13.10 -9.97
N SER A 177 20.64 12.88 -10.61
CA SER A 177 21.08 13.74 -11.71
C SER A 177 20.17 13.54 -12.92
N ALA A 178 19.92 14.58 -13.71
CA ALA A 178 19.08 14.53 -14.90
C ALA A 178 19.54 15.55 -15.92
N SER A 179 20.46 15.15 -16.82
CA SER A 179 21.06 16.09 -17.80
C SER A 179 20.07 16.58 -18.86
N LYS A 180 18.86 16.00 -18.93
CA LYS A 180 17.72 16.48 -19.73
C LYS A 180 16.50 16.67 -18.83
N ALA A 181 16.64 17.44 -17.76
CA ALA A 181 15.54 17.70 -16.83
C ALA A 181 14.32 18.33 -17.54
N PRO A 182 13.09 18.23 -16.97
CA PRO A 182 11.90 18.87 -17.51
C PRO A 182 12.07 20.37 -17.69
N ARG A 183 11.29 20.97 -18.61
CA ARG A 183 11.33 22.39 -18.89
C ARG A 183 11.13 23.22 -17.62
N GLY A 184 11.98 24.21 -17.42
CA GLY A 184 11.98 25.09 -16.23
C GLY A 184 12.87 24.55 -15.08
N ASN A 185 13.46 23.37 -15.20
CA ASN A 185 14.42 22.87 -14.24
C ASN A 185 15.85 23.04 -14.79
N ASN A 186 16.56 24.07 -14.28
CA ASN A 186 17.93 24.38 -14.67
C ASN A 186 18.97 23.75 -13.71
N ALA A 187 18.54 23.02 -12.70
CA ALA A 187 19.42 22.42 -11.71
C ALA A 187 19.99 21.05 -12.16
N GLU A 188 19.50 20.52 -13.27
CA GLU A 188 19.86 19.19 -13.80
C GLU A 188 19.73 18.07 -12.74
N THR A 189 18.76 18.21 -11.85
CA THR A 189 18.44 17.25 -10.80
C THR A 189 16.94 17.07 -10.66
N LEU A 190 16.52 15.87 -10.28
CA LEU A 190 15.12 15.53 -9.98
C LEU A 190 15.04 14.91 -8.58
N SER A 191 14.27 15.52 -7.69
CA SER A 191 14.01 14.98 -6.36
C SER A 191 12.56 14.53 -6.26
N PHE A 192 12.36 13.33 -5.74
CA PHE A 192 11.06 12.73 -5.51
C PHE A 192 10.93 12.41 -4.02
N GLN A 193 9.82 12.81 -3.42
CA GLN A 193 9.46 12.28 -2.11
C GLN A 193 8.43 11.16 -2.32
N VAL A 194 8.74 10.00 -1.78
CA VAL A 194 7.92 8.78 -1.95
C VAL A 194 7.63 8.19 -0.58
N ASN A 195 6.40 7.76 -0.38
CA ASN A 195 5.98 7.00 0.78
C ASN A 195 5.81 5.53 0.42
N HIS A 196 6.26 4.65 1.30
CA HIS A 196 6.07 3.20 1.22
C HIS A 196 5.23 2.75 2.40
N SER A 197 4.04 2.24 2.10
CA SER A 197 3.14 1.62 3.07
C SER A 197 3.36 0.11 3.05
N ILE A 198 3.77 -0.48 4.16
CA ILE A 198 3.82 -1.94 4.35
C ILE A 198 2.61 -2.31 5.18
N ILE A 199 1.62 -2.96 4.58
CA ILE A 199 0.27 -3.16 5.13
C ILE A 199 0.06 -4.64 5.43
N GLU A 200 -0.45 -4.95 6.62
CA GLU A 200 -0.89 -6.30 7.00
C GLU A 200 -2.16 -6.66 6.22
N LEU A 201 -2.15 -7.80 5.53
CA LEU A 201 -3.36 -8.34 4.90
C LEU A 201 -4.25 -9.07 5.92
N PRO A 202 -5.58 -9.09 5.71
CA PRO A 202 -6.50 -9.80 6.59
C PRO A 202 -6.08 -11.25 6.81
N ARG A 203 -6.09 -11.69 8.07
CA ARG A 203 -5.76 -13.08 8.45
C ARG A 203 -6.79 -14.08 7.94
N ASP A 204 -8.05 -13.64 7.92
CA ASP A 204 -9.17 -14.37 7.34
C ASP A 204 -9.50 -13.75 5.98
N PRO A 205 -9.03 -14.35 4.87
CA PRO A 205 -9.24 -13.80 3.54
C PRO A 205 -10.72 -13.77 3.18
N MET A 206 -11.16 -12.65 2.59
CA MET A 206 -12.53 -12.50 2.12
C MET A 206 -12.88 -13.56 1.07
N PRO A 207 -14.08 -14.17 1.10
CA PRO A 207 -14.54 -15.04 0.02
C PRO A 207 -14.46 -14.32 -1.34
N VAL A 208 -13.84 -14.99 -2.31
CA VAL A 208 -13.65 -14.43 -3.65
C VAL A 208 -14.96 -14.27 -4.39
N ARG A 209 -15.02 -13.25 -5.27
CA ARG A 209 -16.08 -13.11 -6.28
C ARG A 209 -15.44 -13.07 -7.65
N TYR A 210 -15.89 -13.95 -8.53
CA TYR A 210 -15.45 -13.95 -9.91
C TYR A 210 -16.04 -12.75 -10.67
N GLU A 211 -15.27 -12.22 -11.61
CA GLU A 211 -15.73 -11.18 -12.52
C GLU A 211 -16.89 -11.71 -13.38
N ASP A 212 -17.93 -10.90 -13.52
CA ASP A 212 -19.00 -11.13 -14.46
C ASP A 212 -18.89 -10.11 -15.60
N LYS A 213 -18.77 -10.58 -16.83
CA LYS A 213 -18.61 -9.73 -18.02
C LYS A 213 -19.76 -8.77 -18.28
N ARG A 214 -20.92 -9.00 -17.66
CA ARG A 214 -22.09 -8.09 -17.75
C ARG A 214 -21.92 -6.85 -16.88
N VAL A 215 -20.95 -6.85 -15.98
CA VAL A 215 -20.68 -5.74 -15.06
C VAL A 215 -19.22 -5.33 -15.18
N GLY A 216 -18.97 -4.03 -15.34
CA GLY A 216 -17.61 -3.47 -15.39
C GLY A 216 -16.96 -3.43 -14.02
N TRP A 217 -16.15 -4.43 -13.69
CA TRP A 217 -15.38 -4.51 -12.46
C TRP A 217 -13.92 -4.08 -12.68
N PHE A 218 -13.32 -3.44 -11.69
CA PHE A 218 -11.88 -3.53 -11.52
C PHE A 218 -11.57 -4.91 -10.95
N SER A 219 -10.64 -5.64 -11.57
CA SER A 219 -10.44 -7.05 -11.27
C SER A 219 -8.97 -7.47 -11.31
N LEU A 220 -8.66 -8.59 -10.65
CA LEU A 220 -7.33 -9.20 -10.58
C LEU A 220 -7.31 -10.47 -11.45
N GLY A 221 -6.37 -10.54 -12.39
CA GLY A 221 -6.19 -11.71 -13.24
C GLY A 221 -5.45 -12.84 -12.52
N LYS A 222 -5.90 -14.08 -12.73
CA LYS A 222 -5.31 -15.31 -12.21
C LYS A 222 -5.25 -16.36 -13.32
N ILE A 223 -4.26 -17.26 -13.22
CA ILE A 223 -4.15 -18.46 -14.07
C ILE A 223 -4.18 -19.68 -13.15
N ASN A 224 -5.17 -20.54 -13.33
CA ASN A 224 -5.33 -21.78 -12.56
C ASN A 224 -4.78 -22.97 -13.35
N TYR A 225 -3.75 -23.58 -12.81
CA TYR A 225 -3.12 -24.77 -13.38
C TYR A 225 -3.73 -26.09 -12.89
N SER A 226 -4.55 -26.07 -11.84
CA SER A 226 -5.33 -27.25 -11.39
C SER A 226 -6.56 -27.54 -12.25
N SER A 227 -6.77 -26.76 -13.32
CA SER A 227 -7.85 -27.00 -14.27
C SER A 227 -7.73 -28.40 -14.91
N GLN A 228 -8.87 -29.12 -15.00
CA GLN A 228 -8.97 -30.41 -15.70
C GLN A 228 -9.05 -30.24 -17.24
N ALA A 229 -9.06 -29.01 -17.74
CA ALA A 229 -9.02 -28.72 -19.16
C ALA A 229 -7.64 -29.03 -19.77
N LEU A 230 -7.57 -29.14 -21.10
CA LEU A 230 -6.30 -29.34 -21.82
C LEU A 230 -5.38 -28.10 -21.80
N LYS A 231 -5.77 -27.05 -21.11
CA LYS A 231 -5.01 -25.81 -20.91
C LYS A 231 -5.31 -25.24 -19.53
N SER A 232 -4.43 -24.39 -19.02
CA SER A 232 -4.70 -23.61 -17.81
C SER A 232 -5.89 -22.67 -18.02
N ASP A 233 -6.66 -22.43 -16.96
CA ASP A 233 -7.79 -21.52 -16.96
C ASP A 233 -7.39 -20.14 -16.46
N ALA A 234 -7.65 -19.11 -17.29
CA ALA A 234 -7.55 -17.72 -16.88
C ALA A 234 -8.92 -17.27 -16.32
N TYR A 235 -8.91 -16.72 -15.11
CA TYR A 235 -10.07 -16.15 -14.47
C TYR A 235 -9.75 -14.81 -13.81
N ARG A 236 -10.75 -14.06 -13.41
CA ARG A 236 -10.57 -12.76 -12.79
C ARG A 236 -11.40 -12.65 -11.53
N LEU A 237 -10.81 -12.03 -10.49
CA LEU A 237 -11.47 -11.74 -9.22
C LEU A 237 -11.88 -10.27 -9.20
N ALA A 238 -13.14 -9.99 -8.87
CA ALA A 238 -13.64 -8.64 -8.71
C ALA A 238 -13.02 -7.98 -7.47
N ARG A 239 -12.54 -6.73 -7.61
CA ARG A 239 -12.15 -5.91 -6.47
C ARG A 239 -13.40 -5.34 -5.82
N ARG A 240 -13.56 -5.53 -4.51
CA ARG A 240 -14.73 -5.05 -3.76
C ARG A 240 -14.42 -4.85 -2.28
N TRP A 241 -15.23 -4.01 -1.65
CA TRP A 241 -15.24 -3.91 -0.21
C TRP A 241 -15.83 -5.17 0.43
N ARG A 242 -15.32 -5.53 1.61
CA ARG A 242 -15.87 -6.60 2.44
C ARG A 242 -17.07 -6.06 3.20
N LEU A 243 -18.27 -6.41 2.77
CA LEU A 243 -19.50 -6.10 3.45
C LEU A 243 -20.16 -7.40 3.92
N GLU A 244 -20.21 -7.58 5.24
CA GLU A 244 -20.84 -8.73 5.88
C GLU A 244 -22.04 -8.23 6.70
N PRO A 245 -23.22 -8.87 6.59
CA PRO A 245 -24.39 -8.44 7.36
C PRO A 245 -24.13 -8.56 8.86
N SER A 246 -24.49 -7.54 9.63
CA SER A 246 -24.44 -7.60 11.09
C SER A 246 -25.47 -8.58 11.70
N ASP A 247 -26.54 -8.84 10.95
CA ASP A 247 -27.55 -9.85 11.25
C ASP A 247 -27.83 -10.65 9.97
N MET A 248 -27.26 -11.85 9.88
CA MET A 248 -27.36 -12.71 8.71
C MET A 248 -28.78 -13.25 8.54
N GLU A 249 -29.51 -13.51 9.61
CA GLU A 249 -30.87 -14.05 9.53
C GLU A 249 -31.87 -12.98 9.05
N ALA A 250 -31.76 -11.74 9.54
CA ALA A 250 -32.54 -10.63 9.03
C ALA A 250 -32.22 -10.36 7.55
N TYR A 251 -30.93 -10.39 7.19
CA TYR A 251 -30.49 -10.24 5.80
C TYR A 251 -31.09 -11.29 4.86
N LYS A 252 -31.09 -12.57 5.28
CA LYS A 252 -31.72 -13.66 4.50
C LYS A 252 -33.22 -13.49 4.33
N ARG A 253 -33.90 -12.84 5.27
CA ARG A 253 -35.34 -12.49 5.16
C ARG A 253 -35.60 -11.30 4.23
N GLY A 254 -34.54 -10.65 3.69
CA GLY A 254 -34.64 -9.49 2.82
C GLY A 254 -34.77 -8.16 3.58
N GLU A 255 -34.50 -8.14 4.88
CA GLU A 255 -34.46 -6.92 5.68
C GLU A 255 -33.15 -6.15 5.42
N LEU A 256 -33.22 -4.81 5.46
CA LEU A 256 -32.02 -3.97 5.38
C LEU A 256 -31.28 -4.02 6.71
N VAL A 257 -30.04 -4.46 6.70
CA VAL A 257 -29.15 -4.55 7.87
C VAL A 257 -27.90 -3.69 7.67
N PRO A 258 -27.31 -3.12 8.72
CA PRO A 258 -26.00 -2.49 8.58
C PRO A 258 -24.93 -3.57 8.35
N PRO A 259 -23.83 -3.24 7.69
CA PRO A 259 -22.67 -4.14 7.65
C PRO A 259 -21.99 -4.18 9.02
N VAL A 260 -21.26 -5.28 9.31
CA VAL A 260 -20.40 -5.39 10.52
C VAL A 260 -19.37 -4.26 10.55
N LYS A 261 -18.77 -3.95 9.40
CA LYS A 261 -17.83 -2.83 9.21
C LYS A 261 -18.30 -1.99 8.03
N PRO A 262 -18.79 -0.76 8.27
CA PRO A 262 -19.14 0.15 7.19
C PRO A 262 -17.88 0.67 6.48
N ILE A 263 -18.04 1.11 5.24
CA ILE A 263 -17.03 1.87 4.50
C ILE A 263 -17.05 3.30 5.06
N VAL A 264 -15.93 3.75 5.63
CA VAL A 264 -15.85 5.11 6.18
C VAL A 264 -14.80 5.89 5.42
N TYR A 265 -15.21 7.05 4.87
CA TYR A 265 -14.30 8.02 4.29
C TYR A 265 -14.18 9.24 5.20
N TYR A 266 -12.95 9.62 5.52
CA TYR A 266 -12.66 10.84 6.27
C TYR A 266 -12.31 11.97 5.30
N LEU A 267 -12.93 13.15 5.50
CA LEU A 267 -12.63 14.34 4.72
C LEU A 267 -11.31 14.95 5.21
N ASP A 268 -10.40 15.20 4.27
CA ASP A 268 -9.13 15.89 4.54
C ASP A 268 -9.39 17.23 5.26
N PRO A 269 -8.65 17.55 6.33
CA PRO A 269 -8.71 18.86 6.98
C PRO A 269 -8.50 20.04 6.00
N ALA A 270 -7.71 19.85 4.93
CA ALA A 270 -7.52 20.84 3.88
C ALA A 270 -8.77 21.11 3.01
N THR A 271 -9.82 20.27 3.13
CA THR A 271 -11.07 20.49 2.39
C THR A 271 -11.78 21.75 2.88
N PRO A 272 -12.01 22.76 2.02
CA PRO A 272 -12.71 23.99 2.41
C PRO A 272 -14.10 23.70 3.00
N LEU A 273 -14.42 24.36 4.12
CA LEU A 273 -15.66 24.11 4.87
C LEU A 273 -16.92 24.19 4.00
N LYS A 274 -16.96 25.13 3.04
CA LYS A 274 -18.08 25.31 2.10
C LYS A 274 -18.35 24.08 1.23
N TRP A 275 -17.35 23.23 0.98
CA TRP A 275 -17.49 22.06 0.12
C TRP A 275 -17.76 20.75 0.89
N ARG A 276 -17.45 20.69 2.18
CA ARG A 276 -17.63 19.47 2.99
C ARG A 276 -19.04 18.90 2.94
N PRO A 277 -20.14 19.68 3.02
CA PRO A 277 -21.49 19.12 2.90
C PRO A 277 -21.75 18.40 1.58
N TYR A 278 -21.18 18.92 0.48
CA TYR A 278 -21.33 18.31 -0.84
C TYR A 278 -20.52 17.03 -0.99
N PHE A 279 -19.30 17.00 -0.47
CA PHE A 279 -18.51 15.76 -0.42
C PHE A 279 -19.19 14.69 0.41
N ARG A 280 -19.68 15.04 1.60
CA ARG A 280 -20.43 14.14 2.46
C ARG A 280 -21.65 13.57 1.72
N LYS A 281 -22.47 14.44 1.15
CA LYS A 281 -23.63 14.02 0.39
C LYS A 281 -23.27 13.11 -0.78
N GLY A 282 -22.24 13.45 -1.56
CA GLY A 282 -21.82 12.66 -2.72
C GLY A 282 -21.30 11.26 -2.34
N ILE A 283 -20.68 11.11 -1.18
CA ILE A 283 -20.25 9.81 -0.64
C ILE A 283 -21.48 9.03 -0.17
N GLU A 284 -22.35 9.65 0.63
CA GLU A 284 -23.48 8.97 1.27
C GLU A 284 -24.62 8.65 0.29
N ASP A 285 -24.71 9.32 -0.85
CA ASP A 285 -25.68 9.00 -1.92
C ASP A 285 -25.52 7.56 -2.46
N TRP A 286 -24.33 6.97 -2.31
CA TRP A 286 -24.08 5.55 -2.63
C TRP A 286 -24.86 4.58 -1.74
N ASN A 287 -25.36 5.00 -0.57
CA ASN A 287 -26.19 4.15 0.29
C ASN A 287 -27.42 3.62 -0.46
N SER A 288 -27.98 4.40 -1.37
CA SER A 288 -29.11 3.95 -2.21
C SER A 288 -28.77 2.71 -3.05
N ALA A 289 -27.53 2.57 -3.51
CA ALA A 289 -27.04 1.39 -4.21
C ALA A 289 -26.79 0.22 -3.25
N PHE A 290 -26.22 0.49 -2.08
CA PHE A 290 -26.00 -0.53 -1.05
C PHE A 290 -27.30 -1.09 -0.46
N GLU A 291 -28.36 -0.28 -0.36
CA GLU A 291 -29.69 -0.73 0.05
C GLU A 291 -30.29 -1.74 -0.94
N LYS A 292 -30.01 -1.59 -2.24
CA LYS A 292 -30.39 -2.61 -3.25
C LYS A 292 -29.65 -3.93 -3.03
N ALA A 293 -28.51 -3.90 -2.37
CA ALA A 293 -27.75 -5.10 -1.99
C ALA A 293 -28.09 -5.58 -0.56
N GLY A 294 -29.06 -4.98 0.12
CA GLY A 294 -29.52 -5.38 1.45
C GLY A 294 -28.83 -4.69 2.62
N PHE A 295 -27.99 -3.66 2.37
CA PHE A 295 -27.23 -2.98 3.42
C PHE A 295 -27.70 -1.55 3.63
N LYS A 296 -28.06 -1.18 4.86
CA LYS A 296 -28.28 0.22 5.26
C LYS A 296 -27.01 0.78 5.92
N ASN A 297 -26.78 2.09 5.76
CA ASN A 297 -25.62 2.77 6.34
C ASN A 297 -24.29 2.09 6.01
N ALA A 298 -24.14 1.61 4.77
CA ALA A 298 -22.98 0.86 4.33
C ALA A 298 -21.76 1.75 4.07
N ILE A 299 -21.99 3.01 3.69
CA ILE A 299 -20.94 4.00 3.45
C ILE A 299 -21.22 5.29 4.20
N ILE A 300 -20.20 5.83 4.86
CA ILE A 300 -20.31 6.96 5.78
C ILE A 300 -19.20 7.95 5.49
N ALA A 301 -19.51 9.24 5.45
CA ALA A 301 -18.53 10.31 5.40
C ALA A 301 -18.38 10.97 6.77
N LYS A 302 -17.14 11.16 7.22
CA LYS A 302 -16.80 11.84 8.47
C LYS A 302 -15.79 12.96 8.22
N ASP A 303 -15.78 13.97 9.08
CA ASP A 303 -14.62 14.86 9.16
C ASP A 303 -13.48 14.12 9.85
N ALA A 304 -12.24 14.38 9.42
CA ALA A 304 -11.08 13.89 10.17
C ALA A 304 -11.11 14.48 11.58
N PRO A 305 -10.85 13.66 12.60
CA PRO A 305 -10.78 14.18 13.97
C PRO A 305 -9.66 15.21 14.11
N THR A 306 -9.84 16.14 15.03
CA THR A 306 -8.79 17.07 15.42
C THR A 306 -7.74 16.36 16.29
N PRO A 307 -6.51 16.90 16.44
CA PRO A 307 -5.52 16.33 17.35
C PRO A 307 -5.97 16.23 18.81
N GLU A 308 -6.95 17.06 19.22
CA GLU A 308 -7.55 17.04 20.56
C GLU A 308 -8.57 15.90 20.71
N GLU A 309 -9.27 15.55 19.62
CA GLU A 309 -10.28 14.47 19.63
C GLU A 309 -9.63 13.09 19.51
N ASP A 310 -8.59 12.96 18.66
CA ASP A 310 -7.84 11.73 18.46
C ASP A 310 -6.39 12.07 18.10
N PRO A 311 -5.47 12.11 19.08
CA PRO A 311 -4.07 12.43 18.84
C PRO A 311 -3.33 11.37 18.04
N ASP A 312 -3.86 10.15 17.97
CA ASP A 312 -3.27 9.02 17.23
C ASP A 312 -3.80 8.88 15.81
N PHE A 313 -4.79 9.72 15.43
CA PHE A 313 -5.32 9.71 14.07
C PHE A 313 -4.26 10.18 13.07
N SER A 314 -4.02 9.37 12.05
CA SER A 314 -3.18 9.76 10.93
C SER A 314 -3.85 9.41 9.59
N PRO A 315 -3.84 10.33 8.63
CA PRO A 315 -4.27 10.02 7.26
C PRO A 315 -3.42 8.94 6.56
N GLU A 316 -2.30 8.56 7.16
CA GLU A 316 -1.39 7.51 6.64
C GLU A 316 -1.66 6.15 7.29
N ASP A 317 -2.51 6.10 8.31
CA ASP A 317 -2.94 4.84 8.91
C ASP A 317 -3.91 4.12 7.97
N ALA A 318 -3.53 2.96 7.48
CA ALA A 318 -4.30 2.17 6.51
C ALA A 318 -5.67 1.66 7.04
N ARG A 319 -5.96 1.88 8.33
CA ARG A 319 -7.30 1.64 8.87
C ARG A 319 -8.34 2.67 8.40
N PHE A 320 -7.87 3.82 7.87
CA PHE A 320 -8.71 4.95 7.47
C PHE A 320 -8.60 5.20 5.97
N SER A 321 -9.74 5.34 5.31
CA SER A 321 -9.80 5.81 3.92
C SER A 321 -10.10 7.30 3.90
N MET A 322 -9.41 8.06 3.04
CA MET A 322 -9.47 9.51 3.01
C MET A 322 -10.05 10.05 1.70
N VAL A 323 -10.70 11.20 1.77
CA VAL A 323 -10.87 12.08 0.61
C VAL A 323 -9.86 13.20 0.71
N ARG A 324 -8.77 13.07 -0.04
CA ARG A 324 -7.68 14.05 -0.09
C ARG A 324 -8.06 15.25 -0.95
N TYR A 325 -7.84 16.46 -0.44
CA TYR A 325 -8.05 17.69 -1.17
C TYR A 325 -6.71 18.29 -1.58
N VAL A 326 -6.36 18.18 -2.84
CA VAL A 326 -5.01 18.47 -3.34
C VAL A 326 -5.02 19.64 -4.30
N ALA A 327 -4.20 20.67 -4.04
CA ALA A 327 -3.96 21.75 -4.97
C ALA A 327 -3.17 21.23 -6.19
N SER A 328 -3.76 21.31 -7.37
CA SER A 328 -3.16 20.80 -8.61
C SER A 328 -3.83 21.45 -9.81
N THR A 329 -3.07 21.63 -10.89
CA THR A 329 -3.64 22.07 -12.18
C THR A 329 -4.34 20.95 -12.94
N THR A 330 -4.33 19.73 -12.42
CA THR A 330 -5.03 18.57 -12.99
C THR A 330 -6.54 18.74 -12.82
N ARG A 331 -7.28 18.64 -13.92
CA ARG A 331 -8.75 18.74 -13.93
C ARG A 331 -9.38 17.37 -13.83
N ASN A 332 -9.31 16.75 -12.66
CA ASN A 332 -9.83 15.41 -12.45
C ASN A 332 -10.03 15.12 -10.96
N ALA A 333 -10.52 13.92 -10.68
CA ALA A 333 -10.43 13.24 -9.41
C ALA A 333 -10.07 11.78 -9.68
N THR A 334 -9.36 11.14 -8.77
CA THR A 334 -9.01 9.73 -8.87
C THR A 334 -9.36 9.01 -7.58
N GLY A 335 -9.81 7.76 -7.68
CA GLY A 335 -10.13 6.91 -6.53
C GLY A 335 -9.30 5.63 -6.55
N PRO A 336 -7.97 5.72 -6.36
CA PRO A 336 -7.16 4.52 -6.27
C PRO A 336 -7.57 3.70 -5.06
N SER A 337 -7.60 2.39 -5.20
CA SER A 337 -7.78 1.46 -4.10
C SER A 337 -6.57 0.55 -3.96
N VAL A 338 -6.33 0.12 -2.74
CA VAL A 338 -5.36 -0.92 -2.39
C VAL A 338 -6.16 -2.18 -2.10
N SER A 339 -5.84 -3.29 -2.73
CA SER A 339 -6.61 -4.51 -2.59
C SER A 339 -5.72 -5.73 -2.34
N ASP A 340 -6.24 -6.64 -1.52
CA ASP A 340 -5.62 -7.93 -1.28
C ASP A 340 -5.55 -8.73 -2.59
N PRO A 341 -4.35 -9.04 -3.09
CA PRO A 341 -4.21 -9.77 -4.36
C PRO A 341 -4.65 -11.23 -4.28
N ARG A 342 -4.93 -11.76 -3.09
CA ARG A 342 -5.46 -13.12 -2.90
C ARG A 342 -6.96 -13.18 -3.21
N THR A 343 -7.71 -12.11 -2.86
CA THR A 343 -9.18 -12.13 -2.82
C THR A 343 -9.86 -11.02 -3.61
N GLY A 344 -9.17 -9.90 -3.86
CA GLY A 344 -9.74 -8.67 -4.38
C GLY A 344 -10.40 -7.79 -3.31
N GLU A 345 -10.26 -8.12 -2.01
CA GLU A 345 -10.75 -7.26 -0.92
C GLU A 345 -10.07 -5.91 -0.95
N ILE A 346 -10.85 -4.83 -0.99
CA ILE A 346 -10.34 -3.47 -0.85
C ILE A 346 -10.00 -3.25 0.62
N ILE A 347 -8.71 -2.99 0.90
CA ILE A 347 -8.20 -2.75 2.25
C ILE A 347 -8.38 -1.28 2.61
N GLU A 348 -8.00 -0.41 1.70
CA GLU A 348 -8.01 1.04 1.85
C GLU A 348 -8.26 1.68 0.48
N SER A 349 -8.86 2.87 0.48
CA SER A 349 -9.04 3.66 -0.74
C SER A 349 -8.96 5.14 -0.42
N ASP A 350 -7.97 5.83 -0.95
CA ASP A 350 -7.89 7.28 -0.90
C ASP A 350 -8.45 7.89 -2.18
N ILE A 351 -9.47 8.73 -2.05
CA ILE A 351 -9.98 9.53 -3.16
C ILE A 351 -9.16 10.81 -3.21
N ILE A 352 -8.57 11.10 -4.36
CA ILE A 352 -7.79 12.33 -4.57
C ILE A 352 -8.63 13.29 -5.38
N TRP A 353 -9.03 14.40 -4.76
CA TRP A 353 -9.73 15.49 -5.39
C TRP A 353 -8.77 16.62 -5.70
N TYR A 354 -8.66 16.99 -6.96
CA TYR A 354 -7.78 18.06 -7.41
C TYR A 354 -8.54 19.40 -7.45
N HIS A 355 -8.06 20.36 -6.67
CA HIS A 355 -8.48 21.75 -6.75
C HIS A 355 -7.65 22.46 -7.82
N ASN A 356 -8.25 22.75 -8.96
CA ASN A 356 -7.64 23.40 -10.13
C ASN A 356 -8.22 24.79 -10.40
#